data_e441f2ea90c2d3f5cd5044b0a76936b0
#
_entry.id   e441f2ea90c2d3f5cd5044b0a76936b0
#
_cell.length_a   1.000
_cell.length_b   1.000
_cell.length_c   1.000
_cell.angle_alpha   90.00
_cell.angle_beta   90.00
_cell.angle_gamma   90.00
#
_symmetry.space_group_name_H-M   'P 1'
#
loop_
_entity.id
_entity.type
_entity.pdbx_description
1 polymer ?
#
loop_
_entity_poly.entity_id
_entity_poly.type
_entity_poly.pdbx_seq_one_letter_code
_entity_poly.pdbx_strand_id
1 'polypeptide(L)'
;MRVKEIFATVQGEGSKAGVPAVFVRLTGCNLWSGNFKNRKGVGECAKWCDTDFFRGEKKTTPELISIIENLTKDWYNKTVVITGGEPTLQLKKNENLEFILTLITLKYTVCIETNGTLSFEDCPILETLYYYKKGHITVSPKALQMNIDKNKA
;
A
#
# COMPACT_ATOMS: atom_id res chain seq x y z
N MET A 1 -11.13 2.05 -5.63
CA MET A 1 -10.04 2.73 -4.89
C MET A 1 -9.58 3.99 -5.61
N ARG A 2 -8.93 4.92 -4.92
CA ARG A 2 -8.25 6.06 -5.55
C ARG A 2 -6.78 5.73 -5.73
N VAL A 3 -6.33 5.71 -6.97
CA VAL A 3 -5.00 5.28 -7.36
C VAL A 3 -4.24 6.47 -7.94
N LYS A 4 -3.01 6.67 -7.50
CA LYS A 4 -2.10 7.69 -8.04
C LYS A 4 -1.47 7.21 -9.33
N GLU A 5 -0.92 6.00 -9.30
CA GLU A 5 -0.21 5.39 -10.44
C GLU A 5 -0.15 3.86 -10.30
N ILE A 6 0.05 3.19 -11.43
CA ILE A 6 0.32 1.75 -11.52
C ILE A 6 1.46 1.57 -12.50
N PHE A 7 2.52 0.90 -12.08
CA PHE A 7 3.71 0.69 -12.91
C PHE A 7 4.47 -0.58 -12.52
N ALA A 8 5.20 -1.14 -13.46
CA ALA A 8 6.06 -2.29 -13.27
C ALA A 8 7.50 -1.83 -12.98
N THR A 9 8.12 -2.41 -11.95
CA THR A 9 9.51 -2.15 -11.58
C THR A 9 10.06 -3.29 -10.72
N VAL A 10 11.23 -3.11 -10.12
CA VAL A 10 11.83 -4.03 -9.17
C VAL A 10 11.53 -3.55 -7.74
N GLN A 11 11.08 -4.46 -6.87
CA GLN A 11 10.91 -4.14 -5.44
C GLN A 11 12.26 -3.80 -4.82
N GLY A 12 12.35 -2.64 -4.18
CA GLY A 12 13.59 -2.14 -3.53
C GLY A 12 13.68 -2.45 -2.05
N GLU A 13 12.58 -2.85 -1.39
CA GLU A 13 12.48 -2.92 0.06
C GLU A 13 11.93 -4.26 0.56
N GLY A 14 12.18 -4.52 1.86
CA GLY A 14 11.63 -5.67 2.58
C GLY A 14 12.14 -7.02 2.08
N SER A 15 11.43 -8.07 2.45
CA SER A 15 11.82 -9.46 2.13
C SER A 15 11.72 -9.82 0.64
N LYS A 16 11.18 -8.95 -0.18
CA LYS A 16 11.02 -9.12 -1.64
C LYS A 16 11.90 -8.17 -2.46
N ALA A 17 12.89 -7.54 -1.85
CA ALA A 17 13.86 -6.73 -2.59
C ALA A 17 14.51 -7.55 -3.71
N GLY A 18 14.62 -6.93 -4.90
CA GLY A 18 15.14 -7.57 -6.11
C GLY A 18 14.10 -8.33 -6.97
N VAL A 19 12.86 -8.45 -6.51
CA VAL A 19 11.80 -9.16 -7.25
C VAL A 19 11.06 -8.19 -8.19
N PRO A 20 10.83 -8.55 -9.47
CA PRO A 20 9.94 -7.79 -10.34
C PRO A 20 8.52 -7.71 -9.75
N ALA A 21 7.95 -6.51 -9.71
CA ALA A 21 6.65 -6.27 -9.12
C ALA A 21 5.87 -5.17 -9.84
N VAL A 22 4.55 -5.27 -9.82
CA VAL A 22 3.66 -4.17 -10.19
C VAL A 22 3.31 -3.39 -8.94
N PHE A 23 3.62 -2.11 -8.95
CA PHE A 23 3.28 -1.19 -7.87
C PHE A 23 1.94 -0.54 -8.12
N VAL A 24 1.06 -0.60 -7.13
CA VAL A 24 -0.21 0.12 -7.09
C VAL A 24 -0.10 1.17 -6.00
N ARG A 25 0.16 2.41 -6.39
CA ARG A 25 0.28 3.54 -5.46
C ARG A 25 -1.08 4.16 -5.21
N LEU A 26 -1.57 4.00 -3.99
CA LEU A 26 -2.83 4.60 -3.54
C LEU A 26 -2.64 6.04 -3.07
N THR A 27 -3.70 6.84 -3.17
CA THR A 27 -3.70 8.22 -2.69
C THR A 27 -4.04 8.30 -1.21
N GLY A 28 -3.60 9.38 -0.56
CA GLY A 28 -3.92 9.72 0.83
C GLY A 28 -2.95 9.13 1.84
N CYS A 29 -2.74 9.88 2.90
CA CYS A 29 -1.92 9.53 4.05
C CYS A 29 -2.50 10.18 5.30
N ASN A 30 -2.37 9.52 6.44
CA ASN A 30 -2.77 10.07 7.73
C ASN A 30 -1.68 10.91 8.42
N LEU A 31 -0.46 10.90 7.89
CA LEU A 31 0.66 11.64 8.47
C LEU A 31 0.83 13.03 7.86
N TRP A 32 0.49 13.22 6.58
CA TRP A 32 0.50 14.53 5.95
C TRP A 32 -0.38 14.59 4.70
N SER A 33 -0.63 15.81 4.22
CA SER A 33 -1.61 16.08 3.14
C SER A 33 -1.19 15.60 1.75
N GLY A 34 0.09 15.30 1.52
CA GLY A 34 0.64 15.02 0.19
C GLY A 34 0.75 16.25 -0.73
N ASN A 35 0.36 17.43 -0.26
CA ASN A 35 0.41 18.66 -1.05
C ASN A 35 1.75 19.37 -0.86
N PHE A 36 2.65 19.22 -1.80
CA PHE A 36 4.01 19.81 -1.75
C PHE A 36 4.03 21.35 -1.68
N LYS A 37 2.97 22.02 -2.17
CA LYS A 37 2.85 23.48 -2.07
C LYS A 37 2.43 23.95 -0.68
N ASN A 38 1.76 23.08 0.08
CA ASN A 38 1.29 23.39 1.42
C ASN A 38 1.41 22.13 2.29
N ARG A 39 2.59 21.91 2.82
CA ARG A 39 2.92 20.74 3.64
C ARG A 39 2.27 20.85 5.01
N LYS A 40 1.08 20.27 5.16
CA LYS A 40 0.36 20.12 6.42
C LYS A 40 0.38 18.68 6.87
N GLY A 41 0.79 18.44 8.10
CA GLY A 41 0.84 17.08 8.66
C GLY A 41 1.57 17.03 9.98
N VAL A 42 1.85 15.81 10.44
CA VAL A 42 2.50 15.53 11.72
C VAL A 42 3.94 15.08 11.52
N GLY A 43 4.80 15.55 12.39
CA GLY A 43 6.18 15.12 12.50
C GLY A 43 7.00 15.42 11.24
N GLU A 44 8.04 14.63 11.07
CA GLU A 44 8.99 14.82 9.98
C GLU A 44 8.42 14.40 8.61
N CYS A 45 7.40 13.53 8.56
CA CYS A 45 6.77 13.15 7.29
C CYS A 45 6.28 14.36 6.49
N ALA A 46 5.72 15.38 7.17
CA ALA A 46 5.31 16.61 6.50
C ALA A 46 6.49 17.39 5.90
N LYS A 47 7.71 17.19 6.41
CA LYS A 47 8.93 17.89 5.96
C LYS A 47 9.68 17.15 4.86
N TRP A 48 9.83 15.82 5.02
CA TRP A 48 10.80 15.03 4.26
C TRP A 48 10.19 14.02 3.29
N CYS A 49 8.90 13.69 3.37
CA CYS A 49 8.30 12.75 2.46
C CYS A 49 8.40 13.27 1.01
N ASP A 50 8.96 12.45 0.15
CA ASP A 50 9.17 12.70 -1.28
C ASP A 50 8.12 12.01 -2.16
N THR A 51 7.29 11.15 -1.56
CA THR A 51 6.30 10.36 -2.29
C THR A 51 5.12 11.22 -2.72
N ASP A 52 4.88 11.27 -4.03
CA ASP A 52 3.67 11.88 -4.59
C ASP A 52 2.49 10.90 -4.54
N PHE A 53 1.63 11.11 -3.57
CA PHE A 53 0.34 10.43 -3.43
C PHE A 53 -0.85 11.41 -3.45
N PHE A 54 -0.59 12.65 -3.86
CA PHE A 54 -1.61 13.70 -3.90
C PHE A 54 -2.38 13.63 -5.21
N ARG A 55 -3.70 13.59 -5.12
CA ARG A 55 -4.65 13.39 -6.21
C ARG A 55 -4.42 12.08 -6.97
N GLY A 56 -5.50 11.51 -7.46
CA GLY A 56 -5.47 10.28 -8.23
C GLY A 56 -6.85 9.98 -8.81
N GLU A 57 -6.90 9.00 -9.66
CA GLU A 57 -8.12 8.57 -10.32
C GLU A 57 -8.85 7.49 -9.50
N LYS A 58 -10.17 7.49 -9.56
CA LYS A 58 -10.97 6.40 -9.02
C LYS A 58 -10.93 5.24 -10.01
N LYS A 59 -10.54 4.05 -9.53
CA LYS A 59 -10.54 2.82 -10.32
C LYS A 59 -11.32 1.75 -9.57
N THR A 60 -12.04 0.94 -10.34
CA THR A 60 -12.76 -0.25 -9.88
C THR A 60 -11.80 -1.44 -9.74
N THR A 61 -12.19 -2.47 -9.02
CA THR A 61 -11.42 -3.72 -8.93
C THR A 61 -11.16 -4.35 -10.29
N PRO A 62 -12.15 -4.51 -11.19
CA PRO A 62 -11.91 -5.07 -12.53
C PRO A 62 -10.88 -4.27 -13.36
N GLU A 63 -10.95 -2.93 -13.32
CA GLU A 63 -9.98 -2.09 -14.03
C GLU A 63 -8.56 -2.29 -13.50
N LEU A 64 -8.39 -2.36 -12.16
CA LEU A 64 -7.10 -2.59 -11.53
C LEU A 64 -6.53 -3.96 -11.91
N ILE A 65 -7.34 -5.00 -11.82
CA ILE A 65 -6.93 -6.37 -12.15
C ILE A 65 -6.53 -6.45 -13.63
N SER A 66 -7.32 -5.88 -14.53
CA SER A 66 -7.01 -5.88 -15.97
C SER A 66 -5.65 -5.21 -16.28
N ILE A 67 -5.36 -4.07 -15.64
CA ILE A 67 -4.07 -3.39 -15.81
C ILE A 67 -2.93 -4.26 -15.28
N ILE A 68 -3.09 -4.85 -14.08
CA ILE A 68 -2.07 -5.69 -13.45
C ILE A 68 -1.81 -6.94 -14.28
N GLU A 69 -2.85 -7.62 -14.75
CA GLU A 69 -2.73 -8.81 -15.59
C GLU A 69 -1.99 -8.51 -16.90
N ASN A 70 -2.31 -7.37 -17.54
CA ASN A 70 -1.61 -6.95 -18.75
C ASN A 70 -0.11 -6.68 -18.51
N LEU A 71 0.23 -6.03 -17.39
CA LEU A 71 1.63 -5.76 -17.01
C LEU A 71 2.40 -7.04 -16.64
N THR A 72 1.72 -8.07 -16.16
CA THR A 72 2.33 -9.32 -15.69
C THR A 72 2.08 -10.52 -16.60
N LYS A 73 1.55 -10.32 -17.81
CA LYS A 73 1.12 -11.42 -18.70
C LYS A 73 2.20 -12.46 -18.95
N ASP A 74 3.45 -12.01 -19.12
CA ASP A 74 4.59 -12.86 -19.44
C ASP A 74 5.45 -13.22 -18.21
N TRP A 75 4.98 -12.88 -16.99
CA TRP A 75 5.75 -13.13 -15.78
C TRP A 75 5.44 -14.50 -15.18
N TYR A 76 6.49 -15.24 -14.84
CA TYR A 76 6.37 -16.51 -14.14
C TYR A 76 5.91 -16.30 -12.67
N ASN A 77 6.58 -15.40 -11.95
CA ASN A 77 6.21 -15.02 -10.59
C ASN A 77 5.53 -13.65 -10.61
N LYS A 78 4.27 -13.61 -10.26
CA LYS A 78 3.46 -12.39 -10.29
C LYS A 78 3.40 -11.77 -8.90
N THR A 79 4.03 -10.62 -8.74
CA THR A 79 4.05 -9.86 -7.47
C THR A 79 3.38 -8.50 -7.65
N VAL A 80 2.52 -8.15 -6.70
CA VAL A 80 1.90 -6.82 -6.61
C VAL A 80 2.31 -6.19 -5.29
N VAL A 81 2.79 -4.96 -5.34
CA VAL A 81 3.10 -4.13 -4.18
C VAL A 81 2.07 -3.02 -4.08
N ILE A 82 1.32 -3.01 -2.99
CA ILE A 82 0.33 -1.98 -2.69
C ILE A 82 0.96 -1.01 -1.72
N THR A 83 1.13 0.20 -2.16
CA THR A 83 1.83 1.27 -1.44
C THR A 83 1.06 2.59 -1.60
N GLY A 84 1.67 3.71 -1.32
CA GLY A 84 1.08 5.03 -1.55
C GLY A 84 1.54 6.04 -0.53
N GLY A 85 0.61 6.86 -0.06
CA GLY A 85 0.81 7.59 1.19
C GLY A 85 0.71 6.63 2.37
N GLU A 86 -0.51 6.14 2.64
CA GLU A 86 -0.79 5.04 3.56
C GLU A 86 -1.91 4.18 2.96
N PRO A 87 -1.59 2.99 2.41
CA PRO A 87 -2.57 2.18 1.71
C PRO A 87 -3.65 1.61 2.62
N THR A 88 -3.36 1.36 3.90
CA THR A 88 -4.31 0.78 4.84
C THR A 88 -5.53 1.67 5.08
N LEU A 89 -5.43 2.98 4.89
CA LEU A 89 -6.57 3.90 4.96
C LEU A 89 -7.67 3.58 3.93
N GLN A 90 -7.28 3.08 2.76
CA GLN A 90 -8.24 2.63 1.76
C GLN A 90 -8.56 1.14 1.93
N LEU A 91 -7.56 0.31 2.25
CA LEU A 91 -7.74 -1.14 2.37
C LEU A 91 -8.65 -1.56 3.53
N LYS A 92 -8.76 -0.76 4.59
CA LYS A 92 -9.70 -1.03 5.70
C LYS A 92 -11.18 -0.88 5.31
N LYS A 93 -11.48 -0.33 4.15
CA LYS A 93 -12.86 -0.16 3.68
C LYS A 93 -13.35 -1.45 3.03
N ASN A 94 -14.50 -1.96 3.46
CA ASN A 94 -15.08 -3.18 2.94
C ASN A 94 -15.22 -3.19 1.41
N GLU A 95 -15.54 -2.06 0.80
CA GLU A 95 -15.64 -1.91 -0.65
C GLU A 95 -14.33 -2.19 -1.42
N ASN A 96 -13.20 -2.17 -0.73
CA ASN A 96 -11.87 -2.38 -1.33
C ASN A 96 -11.28 -3.77 -1.02
N LEU A 97 -11.94 -4.57 -0.19
CA LEU A 97 -11.47 -5.93 0.15
C LEU A 97 -11.48 -6.84 -1.08
N GLU A 98 -12.45 -6.68 -1.96
CA GLU A 98 -12.57 -7.45 -3.20
C GLU A 98 -11.27 -7.44 -4.03
N PHE A 99 -10.59 -6.30 -4.10
CA PHE A 99 -9.34 -6.20 -4.84
C PHE A 99 -8.25 -7.15 -4.29
N ILE A 100 -8.05 -7.14 -2.98
CA ILE A 100 -7.05 -8.01 -2.34
C ILE A 100 -7.44 -9.47 -2.46
N LEU A 101 -8.71 -9.81 -2.23
CA LEU A 101 -9.21 -11.17 -2.35
C LEU A 101 -9.09 -11.71 -3.77
N THR A 102 -9.30 -10.85 -4.78
CA THR A 102 -9.11 -11.20 -6.19
C THR A 102 -7.63 -11.50 -6.48
N LEU A 103 -6.69 -10.68 -6.01
CA LEU A 103 -5.26 -10.95 -6.16
C LEU A 103 -4.85 -12.27 -5.50
N ILE A 104 -5.37 -12.57 -4.30
CA ILE A 104 -5.15 -13.84 -3.60
C ILE A 104 -5.70 -15.02 -4.42
N THR A 105 -6.91 -14.90 -4.95
CA THR A 105 -7.54 -15.94 -5.77
C THR A 105 -6.74 -16.21 -7.04
N LEU A 106 -6.22 -15.16 -7.68
CA LEU A 106 -5.35 -15.24 -8.85
C LEU A 106 -3.91 -15.66 -8.52
N LYS A 107 -3.62 -16.00 -7.24
CA LYS A 107 -2.34 -16.51 -6.75
C LYS A 107 -1.15 -15.54 -6.88
N TYR A 108 -1.41 -14.26 -6.92
CA TYR A 108 -0.37 -13.25 -6.83
C TYR A 108 0.36 -13.31 -5.48
N THR A 109 1.63 -12.97 -5.47
CA THR A 109 2.32 -12.54 -4.25
C THR A 109 1.86 -11.11 -3.98
N VAL A 110 1.26 -10.89 -2.81
CA VAL A 110 0.69 -9.59 -2.44
C VAL A 110 1.53 -8.96 -1.33
N CYS A 111 2.15 -7.84 -1.62
CA CYS A 111 2.96 -7.07 -0.67
C CYS A 111 2.21 -5.78 -0.31
N ILE A 112 2.24 -5.40 0.96
CA ILE A 112 1.77 -4.08 1.42
C ILE A 112 2.94 -3.37 2.08
N GLU A 113 3.14 -2.10 1.70
CA GLU A 113 4.06 -1.17 2.36
C GLU A 113 3.24 -0.17 3.16
N THR A 114 3.37 -0.19 4.47
CA THR A 114 2.59 0.65 5.41
C THR A 114 3.50 1.41 6.36
N ASN A 115 3.05 2.56 6.84
CA ASN A 115 3.71 3.30 7.92
C ASN A 115 3.47 2.69 9.30
N GLY A 116 2.61 1.67 9.41
CA GLY A 116 2.35 0.94 10.65
C GLY A 116 1.46 1.67 11.65
N THR A 117 0.73 2.70 11.23
CA THR A 117 -0.16 3.44 12.15
C THR A 117 -1.53 2.81 12.36
N LEU A 118 -1.91 1.83 11.54
CA LEU A 118 -3.12 1.04 11.70
C LEU A 118 -2.78 -0.39 12.10
N SER A 119 -3.48 -0.89 13.10
CA SER A 119 -3.37 -2.28 13.58
C SER A 119 -4.12 -3.27 12.68
N PHE A 120 -4.03 -4.55 13.00
CA PHE A 120 -4.87 -5.59 12.37
C PHE A 120 -6.35 -5.39 12.67
N GLU A 121 -6.69 -4.89 13.85
CA GLU A 121 -8.07 -4.56 14.24
C GLU A 121 -8.63 -3.41 13.39
N ASP A 122 -7.79 -2.40 13.12
CA ASP A 122 -8.18 -1.25 12.28
C ASP A 122 -8.28 -1.60 10.80
N CYS A 123 -7.53 -2.62 10.35
CA CYS A 123 -7.44 -3.03 8.95
C CYS A 123 -7.35 -4.57 8.85
N PRO A 124 -8.48 -5.30 8.98
CA PRO A 124 -8.51 -6.76 9.06
C PRO A 124 -7.89 -7.50 7.86
N ILE A 125 -7.81 -6.85 6.69
CA ILE A 125 -7.15 -7.45 5.53
C ILE A 125 -5.65 -7.71 5.75
N LEU A 126 -5.02 -6.98 6.67
CA LEU A 126 -3.63 -7.22 7.05
C LEU A 126 -3.47 -8.59 7.71
N GLU A 127 -4.43 -8.98 8.56
CA GLU A 127 -4.43 -10.30 9.17
C GLU A 127 -4.62 -11.41 8.11
N THR A 128 -5.55 -11.21 7.18
CA THR A 128 -5.72 -12.13 6.04
C THR A 128 -4.42 -12.31 5.25
N LEU A 129 -3.70 -11.23 4.99
CA LEU A 129 -2.42 -11.27 4.28
C LEU A 129 -1.30 -11.88 5.12
N TYR A 130 -1.31 -11.68 6.43
CA TYR A 130 -0.33 -12.28 7.34
C TYR A 130 -0.40 -13.82 7.30
N TYR A 131 -1.61 -14.39 7.24
CA TYR A 131 -1.80 -15.83 7.11
C TYR A 131 -1.75 -16.35 5.67
N TYR A 132 -1.82 -15.47 4.67
CA TYR A 132 -1.69 -15.88 3.28
C TYR A 132 -0.23 -16.20 2.96
N LYS A 133 0.05 -17.44 2.52
CA LYS A 133 1.41 -17.95 2.26
C LYS A 133 2.26 -17.07 1.33
N LYS A 134 1.62 -16.30 0.43
CA LYS A 134 2.26 -15.34 -0.47
C LYS A 134 1.96 -13.88 -0.08
N GLY A 135 1.50 -13.64 1.14
CA GLY A 135 1.28 -12.30 1.69
C GLY A 135 2.55 -11.78 2.35
N HIS A 136 2.85 -10.49 2.17
CA HIS A 136 3.99 -9.83 2.80
C HIS A 136 3.57 -8.43 3.26
N ILE A 137 3.90 -8.09 4.49
CA ILE A 137 3.65 -6.77 5.06
C ILE A 137 5.00 -6.18 5.44
N THR A 138 5.37 -5.10 4.77
CA THR A 138 6.57 -4.31 5.09
C THR A 138 6.12 -3.08 5.87
N VAL A 139 6.59 -2.96 7.09
CA VAL A 139 6.31 -1.80 7.94
C VAL A 139 7.50 -0.86 7.91
N SER A 140 7.26 0.40 7.53
CA SER A 140 8.23 1.49 7.58
C SER A 140 7.80 2.49 8.67
N PRO A 141 8.12 2.24 9.94
CA PRO A 141 7.64 3.03 11.05
C PRO A 141 8.13 4.47 10.97
N LYS A 142 7.22 5.42 11.14
CA LYS A 142 7.53 6.85 11.20
C LYS A 142 7.55 7.34 12.66
N ALA A 143 7.63 6.41 13.59
CA ALA A 143 7.29 6.54 15.01
C ALA A 143 8.33 7.27 15.87
N LEU A 144 9.57 7.42 15.44
CA LEU A 144 10.59 8.12 16.26
C LEU A 144 10.23 9.58 16.57
N GLN A 145 9.16 10.08 15.94
CA GLN A 145 8.69 11.46 16.09
C GLN A 145 7.18 11.59 16.21
N MET A 146 6.47 10.47 16.22
CA MET A 146 5.08 10.46 16.64
C MET A 146 5.07 10.30 18.16
N ASN A 147 4.40 11.19 18.86
CA ASN A 147 3.96 10.92 20.23
C ASN A 147 3.01 9.72 20.15
N ILE A 148 3.57 8.53 20.11
CA ILE A 148 2.81 7.31 20.31
C ILE A 148 2.33 7.42 21.74
N ASP A 149 1.04 7.50 21.90
CA ASP A 149 0.41 7.42 23.20
C ASP A 149 0.85 6.09 23.82
N LYS A 150 1.83 6.17 24.74
CA LYS A 150 2.45 5.01 25.40
C LYS A 150 1.44 4.16 26.18
N ASN A 151 0.19 4.60 26.22
CA ASN A 151 -0.92 3.94 26.89
C ASN A 151 -1.71 2.98 25.98
N LYS A 152 -1.28 2.79 24.73
CA LYS A 152 -1.92 1.84 23.77
C LYS A 152 -0.95 0.76 23.26
N ALA A 153 0.12 0.49 24.00
CA ALA A 153 0.99 -0.65 23.75
C ALA A 153 0.59 -1.81 24.67
#